data_70a3d025618089d1b078e6e98dc5e84e
#
_entry.id   70a3d025618089d1b078e6e98dc5e84e
#
_cell.length_a   1.000
_cell.length_b   1.000
_cell.length_c   1.000
_cell.angle_alpha   90.00
_cell.angle_beta   90.00
_cell.angle_gamma   90.00
#
_symmetry.space_group_name_H-M   'P 1'
#
loop_
_entity.id
_entity.type
_entity.pdbx_description
1 polymer ?
#
loop_
_entity_poly.entity_id
_entity_poly.type
_entity_poly.pdbx_seq_one_letter_code
_entity_poly.pdbx_strand_id
1 'polypeptide(L)'
;MPLITNFPKRTNRIRIMAATTTTTTTLPRKVGFLGLGMMGQGMASVLLNAFNTTNTNTNTQQSNLTVWNRTISKADALKANGAHVCESPKELAKNGQCSVVYAMLADPKASVMVAEQFAEGLREKKMQRKQNEMSVTTDVDENNGGKDDVITYVEMSTIDAQTSENIKLVIERDQMAEYLAAPVSGGQKDAKEGELLILAAGAKEAYEKCLIDFDEMGKQSWLMGPECKNATDAKMALQIMMGGQAALLAECLAFCEYTGVDEKVWFDVLDKGVMMNPLLRSVGNRMFKGVENNRTWPQTLFQLYLQQKDLKLAIETAEKVHCEVPVASAVHQRYVKASRKGHANEDFASLRDAYDEK
;
A
#
# COMPACT_ATOMS: atom_id res chain seq x y z
N MET A 1 13.23 -19.44 23.13
CA MET A 1 12.52 -18.29 22.52
C MET A 1 13.14 -17.04 23.12
N PRO A 2 13.90 -16.23 22.41
CA PRO A 2 14.38 -14.95 22.93
C PRO A 2 13.30 -13.88 22.75
N LEU A 3 13.05 -13.17 23.83
CA LEU A 3 12.14 -12.03 23.96
C LEU A 3 12.59 -10.87 23.08
N ILE A 4 11.62 -10.27 22.43
CA ILE A 4 11.78 -9.08 21.58
C ILE A 4 12.25 -7.92 22.46
N THR A 5 13.49 -7.50 22.29
CA THR A 5 14.09 -6.36 22.99
C THR A 5 13.79 -5.05 22.24
N ASN A 6 13.51 -4.02 23.03
CA ASN A 6 13.28 -2.62 22.71
C ASN A 6 14.09 -2.07 21.53
N PHE A 7 13.41 -1.53 20.53
CA PHE A 7 14.01 -0.75 19.46
C PHE A 7 14.04 0.74 19.84
N PRO A 8 15.16 1.44 19.59
CA PRO A 8 15.28 2.86 19.88
C PRO A 8 14.45 3.71 18.91
N LYS A 9 13.83 4.77 19.46
CA LYS A 9 13.14 5.82 18.67
C LYS A 9 14.15 6.50 17.73
N ARG A 10 13.68 6.85 16.53
CA ARG A 10 14.40 7.60 15.49
C ARG A 10 15.02 8.90 16.04
N THR A 11 16.23 8.81 16.57
CA THR A 11 17.14 9.93 16.74
C THR A 11 18.46 9.49 16.13
N ASN A 12 18.85 10.07 14.99
CA ASN A 12 20.09 9.86 14.26
C ASN A 12 20.28 8.41 13.74
N ARG A 13 19.60 8.05 12.62
CA ARG A 13 20.09 6.95 11.79
C ARG A 13 21.38 7.39 11.11
N ILE A 14 22.52 7.05 11.72
CA ILE A 14 23.78 6.94 11.00
C ILE A 14 23.55 5.82 9.97
N ARG A 15 23.55 6.19 8.67
CA ARG A 15 23.62 5.22 7.58
C ARG A 15 24.87 4.38 7.81
N ILE A 16 24.72 3.15 8.29
CA ILE A 16 25.76 2.13 8.17
C ILE A 16 25.73 1.72 6.70
N MET A 17 26.47 2.48 5.87
CA MET A 17 26.90 2.00 4.58
C MET A 17 27.83 0.84 4.86
N ALA A 18 27.41 -0.39 4.58
CA ALA A 18 28.34 -1.49 4.40
C ALA A 18 29.27 -1.08 3.24
N ALA A 19 30.49 -0.69 3.61
CA ALA A 19 31.53 -0.35 2.67
C ALA A 19 32.01 -1.64 2.00
N THR A 20 31.35 -2.03 0.92
CA THR A 20 31.97 -2.83 -0.13
C THR A 20 32.31 -1.87 -1.26
N THR A 21 33.56 -1.45 -1.25
CA THR A 21 34.19 -0.64 -2.28
C THR A 21 34.22 -1.42 -3.59
N THR A 22 33.16 -1.26 -4.37
CA THR A 22 33.22 -1.46 -5.82
C THR A 22 32.58 -0.23 -6.44
N THR A 23 33.42 0.65 -6.98
CA THR A 23 33.03 1.81 -7.76
C THR A 23 32.41 1.33 -9.08
N THR A 24 31.18 0.86 -9.00
CA THR A 24 30.31 0.76 -10.15
C THR A 24 29.51 2.07 -10.18
N THR A 25 29.72 2.88 -11.18
CA THR A 25 28.89 4.02 -11.56
C THR A 25 27.49 3.45 -11.87
N THR A 26 26.68 3.20 -10.85
CA THR A 26 25.29 2.82 -11.02
C THR A 26 24.56 4.04 -11.56
N LEU A 27 23.97 3.91 -12.75
CA LEU A 27 23.02 4.88 -13.29
C LEU A 27 21.97 5.16 -12.22
N PRO A 28 21.50 6.42 -12.08
CA PRO A 28 20.51 6.74 -11.05
C PRO A 28 19.27 5.89 -11.24
N ARG A 29 18.90 5.12 -10.20
CA ARG A 29 17.74 4.21 -10.19
C ARG A 29 16.46 4.99 -10.49
N LYS A 30 15.71 4.56 -11.52
CA LYS A 30 14.41 5.12 -11.88
C LYS A 30 13.29 4.26 -11.31
N VAL A 31 12.28 4.90 -10.74
CA VAL A 31 11.14 4.27 -10.08
C VAL A 31 9.84 4.75 -10.69
N GLY A 32 8.91 3.83 -10.90
CA GLY A 32 7.54 4.11 -11.29
C GLY A 32 6.57 4.06 -10.11
N PHE A 33 5.51 4.87 -10.11
CA PHE A 33 4.46 4.80 -9.09
C PHE A 33 3.07 4.94 -9.73
N LEU A 34 2.25 3.90 -9.58
CA LEU A 34 0.92 3.76 -10.17
C LEU A 34 -0.15 3.89 -9.09
N GLY A 35 -0.97 4.94 -9.18
CA GLY A 35 -2.06 5.21 -8.25
C GLY A 35 -1.70 6.22 -7.17
N LEU A 36 -2.27 7.42 -7.28
CA LEU A 36 -2.09 8.56 -6.39
C LEU A 36 -3.37 8.83 -5.58
N GLY A 37 -3.93 7.77 -5.00
CA GLY A 37 -4.99 7.87 -4.00
C GLY A 37 -4.48 8.43 -2.67
N MET A 38 -5.28 8.33 -1.62
CA MET A 38 -4.95 8.86 -0.29
C MET A 38 -3.61 8.35 0.25
N MET A 39 -3.30 7.07 0.05
CA MET A 39 -2.04 6.46 0.47
C MET A 39 -0.92 6.74 -0.53
N GLY A 40 -1.20 6.50 -1.82
CA GLY A 40 -0.19 6.58 -2.88
C GLY A 40 0.44 7.97 -3.04
N GLN A 41 -0.30 9.05 -2.81
CA GLN A 41 0.28 10.41 -2.80
C GLN A 41 1.34 10.58 -1.71
N GLY A 42 1.07 10.10 -0.50
CA GLY A 42 2.02 10.15 0.61
C GLY A 42 3.28 9.35 0.30
N MET A 43 3.10 8.10 -0.13
CA MET A 43 4.20 7.19 -0.48
C MET A 43 5.08 7.73 -1.61
N ALA A 44 4.45 8.18 -2.71
CA ALA A 44 5.16 8.77 -3.84
C ALA A 44 5.90 10.07 -3.46
N SER A 45 5.31 10.90 -2.57
CA SER A 45 5.97 12.12 -2.08
C SER A 45 7.23 11.81 -1.26
N VAL A 46 7.18 10.79 -0.42
CA VAL A 46 8.34 10.36 0.38
C VAL A 46 9.49 9.90 -0.53
N LEU A 47 9.19 9.08 -1.53
CA LEU A 47 10.17 8.63 -2.53
C LEU A 47 10.76 9.81 -3.31
N LEU A 48 9.91 10.74 -3.77
CA LEU A 48 10.36 11.92 -4.51
C LEU A 48 11.31 12.77 -3.68
N ASN A 49 10.99 13.01 -2.40
CA ASN A 49 11.84 13.77 -1.49
C ASN A 49 13.18 13.07 -1.25
N ALA A 50 13.21 11.74 -1.13
CA ALA A 50 14.43 10.97 -0.99
C ALA A 50 15.33 11.12 -2.25
N PHE A 51 14.74 11.04 -3.46
CA PHE A 51 15.49 11.24 -4.70
C PHE A 51 16.02 12.67 -4.84
N ASN A 52 15.23 13.68 -4.50
CA ASN A 52 15.65 15.08 -4.56
C ASN A 52 16.80 15.37 -3.59
N THR A 53 16.81 14.74 -2.42
CA THR A 53 17.87 14.92 -1.42
C THR A 53 19.19 14.28 -1.84
N THR A 54 19.15 13.15 -2.58
CA THR A 54 20.34 12.44 -3.06
C THR A 54 20.96 13.08 -4.33
N ASN A 55 20.15 13.79 -5.13
CA ASN A 55 20.57 14.38 -6.42
C ASN A 55 21.13 15.81 -6.35
N THR A 56 21.35 16.37 -5.17
CA THR A 56 21.88 17.76 -5.00
C THR A 56 23.26 17.98 -5.63
N ASN A 57 23.97 16.95 -6.08
CA ASN A 57 25.31 17.04 -6.70
C ASN A 57 25.31 16.91 -8.22
N THR A 58 24.18 16.75 -8.89
CA THR A 58 24.13 16.68 -10.36
C THR A 58 23.20 17.75 -10.91
N ASN A 59 23.72 18.58 -11.81
CA ASN A 59 22.99 19.65 -12.52
C ASN A 59 21.86 19.15 -13.45
N THR A 60 21.38 17.92 -13.29
CA THR A 60 20.28 17.35 -14.07
C THR A 60 18.98 17.44 -13.27
N GLN A 61 18.10 18.36 -13.70
CA GLN A 61 16.74 18.57 -13.16
C GLN A 61 15.76 17.39 -13.41
N GLN A 62 16.25 16.20 -13.72
CA GLN A 62 15.38 15.07 -14.05
C GLN A 62 15.17 14.18 -12.82
N SER A 63 13.95 14.21 -12.28
CA SER A 63 13.56 13.34 -11.19
C SER A 63 13.59 11.86 -11.61
N ASN A 64 14.03 11.02 -10.72
CA ASN A 64 14.03 9.56 -10.89
C ASN A 64 12.65 8.91 -10.64
N LEU A 65 11.60 9.70 -10.40
CA LEU A 65 10.25 9.22 -10.16
C LEU A 65 9.31 9.54 -11.32
N THR A 66 8.71 8.50 -11.91
CA THR A 66 7.62 8.62 -12.89
C THR A 66 6.32 8.18 -12.23
N VAL A 67 5.26 8.99 -12.30
CA VAL A 67 3.99 8.71 -11.64
C VAL A 67 2.84 8.65 -12.63
N TRP A 68 1.83 7.85 -12.28
CA TRP A 68 0.55 7.82 -12.99
C TRP A 68 -0.63 7.75 -12.04
N ASN A 69 -1.72 8.40 -12.43
CA ASN A 69 -3.03 8.24 -11.80
C ASN A 69 -4.16 8.43 -12.81
N ARG A 70 -5.24 7.67 -12.69
CA ARG A 70 -6.43 7.79 -13.53
C ARG A 70 -6.96 9.23 -13.59
N THR A 71 -6.99 9.94 -12.46
CA THR A 71 -7.30 11.37 -12.38
C THR A 71 -5.98 12.11 -12.37
N ILE A 72 -5.57 12.66 -13.52
CA ILE A 72 -4.25 13.26 -13.75
C ILE A 72 -3.95 14.39 -12.76
N SER A 73 -4.93 15.23 -12.43
CA SER A 73 -4.75 16.35 -11.48
C SER A 73 -4.25 15.93 -10.10
N LYS A 74 -4.40 14.67 -9.72
CA LYS A 74 -3.80 14.16 -8.47
C LYS A 74 -2.27 14.08 -8.51
N ALA A 75 -1.67 14.15 -9.69
CA ALA A 75 -0.23 14.18 -9.86
C ALA A 75 0.37 15.61 -9.84
N ASP A 76 -0.45 16.67 -9.88
CA ASP A 76 0.02 18.06 -10.05
C ASP A 76 1.03 18.49 -8.98
N ALA A 77 0.79 18.15 -7.72
CA ALA A 77 1.70 18.45 -6.63
C ALA A 77 3.06 17.73 -6.77
N LEU A 78 3.07 16.47 -7.20
CA LEU A 78 4.29 15.71 -7.44
C LEU A 78 5.04 16.25 -8.66
N LYS A 79 4.31 16.59 -9.73
CA LYS A 79 4.86 17.22 -10.92
C LYS A 79 5.55 18.55 -10.60
N ALA A 80 4.92 19.40 -9.80
CA ALA A 80 5.48 20.68 -9.35
C ALA A 80 6.79 20.49 -8.55
N ASN A 81 6.97 19.33 -7.90
CA ASN A 81 8.17 18.97 -7.15
C ASN A 81 9.16 18.11 -7.96
N GLY A 82 8.96 18.00 -9.28
CA GLY A 82 9.92 17.41 -10.21
C GLY A 82 9.62 15.97 -10.65
N ALA A 83 8.53 15.34 -10.23
CA ALA A 83 8.15 14.01 -10.73
C ALA A 83 7.74 14.08 -12.21
N HIS A 84 8.09 13.05 -12.97
CA HIS A 84 7.57 12.88 -14.32
C HIS A 84 6.17 12.28 -14.28
N VAL A 85 5.22 12.80 -15.04
CA VAL A 85 3.84 12.29 -15.12
C VAL A 85 3.64 11.64 -16.48
N CYS A 86 3.25 10.37 -16.49
CA CYS A 86 2.89 9.64 -17.71
C CYS A 86 1.37 9.55 -17.89
N GLU A 87 0.94 9.32 -19.13
CA GLU A 87 -0.47 9.30 -19.51
C GLU A 87 -1.17 7.97 -19.18
N SER A 88 -0.39 6.88 -19.09
CA SER A 88 -0.92 5.54 -18.82
C SER A 88 0.11 4.62 -18.17
N PRO A 89 -0.34 3.53 -17.50
CA PRO A 89 0.55 2.46 -17.03
C PRO A 89 1.34 1.82 -18.18
N LYS A 90 0.74 1.71 -19.35
CA LYS A 90 1.34 1.22 -20.58
C LYS A 90 2.53 2.09 -21.02
N GLU A 91 2.35 3.40 -21.01
CA GLU A 91 3.41 4.35 -21.34
C GLU A 91 4.56 4.25 -20.32
N LEU A 92 4.26 4.17 -19.04
CA LEU A 92 5.27 3.99 -17.99
C LEU A 92 6.12 2.74 -18.26
N ALA A 93 5.50 1.61 -18.59
CA ALA A 93 6.18 0.36 -18.89
C ALA A 93 7.08 0.47 -20.14
N LYS A 94 6.58 1.13 -21.18
CA LYS A 94 7.26 1.27 -22.47
C LYS A 94 8.45 2.23 -22.40
N ASN A 95 8.25 3.39 -21.80
CA ASN A 95 9.16 4.54 -21.89
C ASN A 95 9.89 4.85 -20.57
N GLY A 96 9.38 4.38 -19.43
CA GLY A 96 9.81 4.82 -18.10
C GLY A 96 11.20 4.41 -17.66
N GLN A 97 11.80 3.40 -18.29
CA GLN A 97 13.11 2.83 -17.90
C GLN A 97 13.23 2.54 -16.39
N CYS A 98 12.10 2.28 -15.71
CA CYS A 98 12.07 2.05 -14.29
C CYS A 98 12.62 0.65 -13.96
N SER A 99 13.41 0.55 -12.89
CA SER A 99 13.87 -0.74 -12.33
C SER A 99 12.84 -1.35 -11.40
N VAL A 100 12.05 -0.49 -10.73
CA VAL A 100 10.95 -0.89 -9.83
C VAL A 100 9.73 -0.04 -10.13
N VAL A 101 8.54 -0.66 -10.06
CA VAL A 101 7.26 0.03 -10.22
C VAL A 101 6.34 -0.37 -9.09
N TYR A 102 5.88 0.60 -8.32
CA TYR A 102 4.94 0.44 -7.20
C TYR A 102 3.52 0.71 -7.68
N ALA A 103 2.57 -0.15 -7.28
CA ALA A 103 1.14 0.05 -7.52
C ALA A 103 0.39 0.17 -6.18
N MET A 104 -0.37 1.26 -5.99
CA MET A 104 -1.19 1.50 -4.80
C MET A 104 -2.58 1.98 -5.22
N LEU A 105 -3.50 1.02 -5.39
CA LEU A 105 -4.79 1.19 -6.05
C LEU A 105 -5.96 0.96 -5.08
N ALA A 106 -7.16 1.31 -5.48
CA ALA A 106 -8.32 1.36 -4.59
C ALA A 106 -8.92 -0.02 -4.30
N ASP A 107 -8.88 -0.94 -5.28
CA ASP A 107 -9.55 -2.22 -5.22
C ASP A 107 -8.92 -3.25 -6.17
N PRO A 108 -9.28 -4.56 -6.05
CA PRO A 108 -8.77 -5.63 -6.90
C PRO A 108 -8.96 -5.40 -8.40
N LYS A 109 -10.10 -4.82 -8.80
CA LYS A 109 -10.41 -4.52 -10.21
C LYS A 109 -9.43 -3.51 -10.79
N ALA A 110 -9.15 -2.44 -10.04
CA ALA A 110 -8.20 -1.42 -10.45
C ALA A 110 -6.79 -1.99 -10.56
N SER A 111 -6.38 -2.85 -9.62
CA SER A 111 -5.06 -3.51 -9.62
C SER A 111 -4.88 -4.40 -10.86
N VAL A 112 -5.86 -5.24 -11.18
CA VAL A 112 -5.80 -6.09 -12.39
C VAL A 112 -5.72 -5.26 -13.66
N MET A 113 -6.60 -4.26 -13.81
CA MET A 113 -6.63 -3.41 -15.01
C MET A 113 -5.31 -2.66 -15.23
N VAL A 114 -4.71 -2.14 -14.16
CA VAL A 114 -3.43 -1.40 -14.23
C VAL A 114 -2.28 -2.35 -14.56
N ALA A 115 -2.26 -3.54 -13.98
CA ALA A 115 -1.25 -4.56 -14.27
C ALA A 115 -1.33 -5.04 -15.73
N GLU A 116 -2.54 -5.23 -16.27
CA GLU A 116 -2.76 -5.61 -17.67
C GLU A 116 -2.23 -4.53 -18.64
N GLN A 117 -2.54 -3.26 -18.37
CA GLN A 117 -2.01 -2.15 -19.18
C GLN A 117 -0.49 -2.03 -19.09
N PHE A 118 0.07 -2.24 -17.91
CA PHE A 118 1.53 -2.25 -17.72
C PHE A 118 2.18 -3.39 -18.50
N ALA A 119 1.65 -4.60 -18.41
CA ALA A 119 2.14 -5.77 -19.14
C ALA A 119 2.03 -5.59 -20.67
N GLU A 120 0.96 -4.91 -21.16
CA GLU A 120 0.83 -4.55 -22.58
C GLU A 120 1.99 -3.63 -23.03
N GLY A 121 2.34 -2.62 -22.22
CA GLY A 121 3.48 -1.73 -22.49
C GLY A 121 4.81 -2.46 -22.56
N LEU A 122 5.02 -3.45 -21.69
CA LEU A 122 6.21 -4.32 -21.73
C LEU A 122 6.28 -5.14 -23.03
N ARG A 123 5.16 -5.69 -23.47
CA ARG A 123 5.08 -6.42 -24.75
C ARG A 123 5.43 -5.55 -25.93
N GLU A 124 4.89 -4.33 -25.99
CA GLU A 124 5.24 -3.38 -27.05
C GLU A 124 6.73 -3.01 -27.04
N LYS A 125 7.30 -2.78 -25.85
CA LYS A 125 8.74 -2.52 -25.69
C LYS A 125 9.58 -3.68 -26.22
N LYS A 126 9.22 -4.92 -25.89
CA LYS A 126 9.88 -6.14 -26.36
C LYS A 126 9.80 -6.28 -27.89
N MET A 127 8.64 -5.99 -28.49
CA MET A 127 8.46 -6.04 -29.94
C MET A 127 9.31 -4.98 -30.66
N GLN A 128 9.34 -3.75 -30.15
CA GLN A 128 10.17 -2.67 -30.73
C GLN A 128 11.67 -3.00 -30.68
N ARG A 129 12.15 -3.58 -29.56
CA ARG A 129 13.56 -4.01 -29.49
C ARG A 129 13.90 -5.05 -30.54
N LYS A 130 13.06 -6.09 -30.69
CA LYS A 130 13.25 -7.11 -31.72
C LYS A 130 13.27 -6.53 -33.14
N GLN A 131 12.40 -5.55 -33.43
CA GLN A 131 12.37 -4.90 -34.73
C GLN A 131 13.65 -4.08 -34.97
N ASN A 132 14.15 -3.37 -33.96
CA ASN A 132 15.38 -2.61 -34.07
C ASN A 132 16.60 -3.53 -34.23
N GLU A 133 16.68 -4.64 -33.53
CA GLU A 133 17.73 -5.66 -33.66
C GLU A 133 17.76 -6.28 -35.07
N MET A 134 16.59 -6.54 -35.66
CA MET A 134 16.48 -7.05 -37.05
C MET A 134 16.85 -6.03 -38.10
N SER A 135 16.82 -4.74 -37.79
CA SER A 135 17.17 -3.66 -38.74
C SER A 135 18.66 -3.28 -38.72
N VAL A 136 19.40 -3.70 -37.71
CA VAL A 136 20.86 -3.43 -37.60
C VAL A 136 21.64 -4.64 -38.12
N THR A 137 21.92 -4.66 -39.39
CA THR A 137 22.83 -5.61 -40.04
C THR A 137 24.26 -5.11 -39.95
N THR A 138 24.90 -5.17 -38.80
CA THR A 138 26.36 -5.02 -38.67
C THR A 138 26.84 -5.78 -37.44
N ASP A 139 27.99 -6.45 -37.61
CA ASP A 139 28.68 -7.24 -36.59
C ASP A 139 28.71 -6.51 -35.23
N VAL A 140 27.86 -6.95 -34.30
CA VAL A 140 27.92 -6.52 -32.92
C VAL A 140 28.25 -7.75 -32.09
N ASP A 141 29.36 -7.64 -31.34
CA ASP A 141 29.84 -8.61 -30.38
C ASP A 141 28.67 -9.26 -29.58
N GLU A 142 28.50 -10.56 -29.73
CA GLU A 142 27.51 -11.38 -28.98
C GLU A 142 27.67 -11.32 -27.46
N ASN A 143 28.70 -10.66 -26.95
CA ASN A 143 29.00 -10.54 -25.51
C ASN A 143 28.45 -9.27 -24.84
N ASN A 144 27.77 -8.39 -25.54
CA ASN A 144 27.22 -7.16 -24.97
C ASN A 144 25.69 -7.17 -24.86
N GLY A 145 25.08 -8.33 -24.83
CA GLY A 145 23.72 -8.53 -24.36
C GLY A 145 23.65 -8.25 -22.86
N GLY A 146 23.62 -6.95 -22.49
CA GLY A 146 23.33 -6.56 -21.13
C GLY A 146 22.06 -7.30 -20.72
N LYS A 147 22.11 -8.11 -19.65
CA LYS A 147 20.92 -8.66 -19.00
C LYS A 147 19.99 -7.48 -18.79
N ASP A 148 18.92 -7.40 -19.59
CA ASP A 148 17.86 -6.43 -19.35
C ASP A 148 17.47 -6.60 -17.88
N ASP A 149 17.69 -5.57 -17.08
CA ASP A 149 17.32 -5.60 -15.69
C ASP A 149 15.81 -5.82 -15.63
N VAL A 150 15.42 -7.01 -15.14
CA VAL A 150 14.03 -7.40 -14.95
C VAL A 150 13.38 -6.36 -14.04
N ILE A 151 12.28 -5.76 -14.49
CA ILE A 151 11.54 -4.76 -13.72
C ILE A 151 10.84 -5.46 -12.56
N THR A 152 10.97 -4.96 -11.34
CA THR A 152 10.20 -5.45 -10.21
C THR A 152 8.88 -4.67 -10.11
N TYR A 153 7.75 -5.34 -10.37
CA TYR A 153 6.40 -4.79 -10.17
C TYR A 153 5.94 -5.13 -8.76
N VAL A 154 5.69 -4.11 -7.95
CA VAL A 154 5.34 -4.24 -6.53
C VAL A 154 3.90 -3.83 -6.31
N GLU A 155 3.02 -4.78 -5.97
CA GLU A 155 1.62 -4.52 -5.65
C GLU A 155 1.46 -4.24 -4.15
N MET A 156 1.11 -3.01 -3.81
CA MET A 156 0.99 -2.53 -2.43
C MET A 156 -0.47 -2.33 -1.98
N SER A 157 -1.43 -2.56 -2.88
CA SER A 157 -2.86 -2.44 -2.61
C SER A 157 -3.36 -3.58 -1.71
N THR A 158 -4.47 -3.35 -1.02
CA THR A 158 -5.17 -4.39 -0.28
C THR A 158 -6.07 -5.19 -1.24
N ILE A 159 -5.56 -6.35 -1.67
CA ILE A 159 -6.21 -7.31 -2.57
C ILE A 159 -6.16 -8.71 -1.96
N ASP A 160 -6.98 -9.63 -2.46
CA ASP A 160 -6.97 -11.04 -2.06
C ASP A 160 -5.88 -11.84 -2.78
N ALA A 161 -5.58 -13.04 -2.24
CA ALA A 161 -4.53 -13.91 -2.75
C ALA A 161 -4.74 -14.33 -4.21
N GLN A 162 -5.98 -14.60 -4.63
CA GLN A 162 -6.27 -14.98 -6.01
C GLN A 162 -6.01 -13.84 -6.99
N THR A 163 -6.41 -12.62 -6.61
CA THR A 163 -6.13 -11.41 -7.41
C THR A 163 -4.62 -11.19 -7.51
N SER A 164 -3.88 -11.34 -6.40
CA SER A 164 -2.41 -11.22 -6.38
C SER A 164 -1.75 -12.24 -7.34
N GLU A 165 -2.18 -13.49 -7.31
CA GLU A 165 -1.66 -14.54 -8.20
C GLU A 165 -1.99 -14.25 -9.68
N ASN A 166 -3.21 -13.79 -9.97
CA ASN A 166 -3.60 -13.39 -11.33
C ASN A 166 -2.73 -12.24 -11.87
N ILE A 167 -2.45 -11.24 -11.03
CA ILE A 167 -1.57 -10.13 -11.41
C ILE A 167 -0.15 -10.65 -11.66
N LYS A 168 0.38 -11.51 -10.79
CA LYS A 168 1.68 -12.15 -10.95
C LYS A 168 1.80 -12.84 -12.31
N LEU A 169 0.82 -13.69 -12.67
CA LEU A 169 0.78 -14.37 -13.96
C LEU A 169 0.78 -13.40 -15.16
N VAL A 170 0.09 -12.27 -15.05
CA VAL A 170 0.06 -11.24 -16.10
C VAL A 170 1.40 -10.54 -16.23
N ILE A 171 2.01 -10.15 -15.12
CA ILE A 171 3.29 -9.41 -15.07
C ILE A 171 4.47 -10.26 -15.54
N GLU A 172 4.54 -11.52 -15.09
CA GLU A 172 5.67 -12.40 -15.35
C GLU A 172 5.59 -13.12 -16.72
N ARG A 173 4.45 -13.04 -17.41
CA ARG A 173 4.19 -13.76 -18.68
C ARG A 173 5.29 -13.62 -19.72
N ASP A 174 5.79 -12.42 -19.91
CA ASP A 174 6.75 -12.11 -20.96
C ASP A 174 8.22 -12.11 -20.48
N GLN A 175 8.47 -12.47 -19.20
CA GLN A 175 9.78 -12.52 -18.56
C GLN A 175 10.56 -11.17 -18.56
N MET A 176 9.85 -10.06 -18.70
CA MET A 176 10.42 -8.72 -18.63
C MET A 176 10.24 -8.06 -17.27
N ALA A 177 9.39 -8.62 -16.43
CA ALA A 177 9.16 -8.17 -15.08
C ALA A 177 8.96 -9.36 -14.14
N GLU A 178 9.25 -9.14 -12.86
CA GLU A 178 8.97 -10.03 -11.74
C GLU A 178 7.96 -9.36 -10.81
N TYR A 179 7.17 -10.14 -10.08
CA TYR A 179 6.12 -9.65 -9.20
C TYR A 179 6.49 -9.80 -7.72
N LEU A 180 6.19 -8.77 -6.94
CA LEU A 180 6.29 -8.77 -5.49
C LEU A 180 4.97 -8.27 -4.89
N ALA A 181 4.30 -9.07 -4.07
CA ALA A 181 3.20 -8.59 -3.24
C ALA A 181 3.77 -7.86 -2.03
N ALA A 182 3.31 -6.64 -1.75
CA ALA A 182 3.80 -5.85 -0.62
C ALA A 182 2.71 -4.95 -0.01
N PRO A 183 1.53 -5.49 0.39
CA PRO A 183 0.51 -4.69 1.03
C PRO A 183 1.03 -4.00 2.28
N VAL A 184 0.45 -2.83 2.58
CA VAL A 184 0.89 -1.96 3.67
C VAL A 184 -0.12 -1.88 4.80
N SER A 185 0.36 -1.62 6.01
CA SER A 185 -0.44 -1.28 7.18
C SER A 185 0.01 0.06 7.73
N GLY A 186 -0.96 0.94 7.98
CA GLY A 186 -0.81 2.32 8.39
C GLY A 186 -1.87 3.19 7.71
N GLY A 187 -2.00 4.44 8.16
CA GLY A 187 -2.93 5.42 7.60
C GLY A 187 -2.25 6.44 6.68
N GLN A 188 -3.02 7.45 6.24
CA GLN A 188 -2.49 8.55 5.42
C GLN A 188 -1.32 9.29 6.06
N LYS A 189 -1.36 9.47 7.39
CA LYS A 189 -0.29 10.11 8.13
C LYS A 189 0.99 9.29 8.02
N ASP A 190 0.90 7.98 8.28
CA ASP A 190 2.05 7.08 8.21
C ASP A 190 2.64 7.02 6.79
N ALA A 191 1.78 7.05 5.76
CA ALA A 191 2.22 7.11 4.36
C ALA A 191 3.00 8.38 4.01
N LYS A 192 2.60 9.54 4.57
CA LYS A 192 3.28 10.83 4.38
C LYS A 192 4.58 10.95 5.18
N GLU A 193 4.66 10.26 6.31
CA GLU A 193 5.80 10.31 7.23
C GLU A 193 6.81 9.18 7.03
N GLY A 194 6.54 8.23 6.08
CA GLY A 194 7.41 7.08 5.85
C GLY A 194 7.40 6.09 7.03
N GLU A 195 6.25 5.93 7.67
CA GLU A 195 6.09 5.11 8.88
C GLU A 195 5.19 3.87 8.63
N LEU A 196 5.00 3.49 7.36
CA LEU A 196 4.19 2.31 7.02
C LEU A 196 4.85 1.01 7.49
N LEU A 197 4.03 0.01 7.76
CA LEU A 197 4.45 -1.38 7.94
C LEU A 197 4.21 -2.10 6.60
N ILE A 198 5.26 -2.71 6.03
CA ILE A 198 5.22 -3.30 4.69
C ILE A 198 5.36 -4.81 4.81
N LEU A 199 4.37 -5.54 4.32
CA LEU A 199 4.30 -7.00 4.37
C LEU A 199 4.63 -7.53 2.97
N ALA A 200 5.89 -7.88 2.70
CA ALA A 200 6.29 -8.34 1.38
C ALA A 200 6.28 -9.86 1.26
N ALA A 201 5.92 -10.40 0.09
CA ALA A 201 6.08 -11.80 -0.25
C ALA A 201 6.36 -11.97 -1.75
N GLY A 202 7.27 -12.87 -2.08
CA GLY A 202 7.77 -13.14 -3.42
C GLY A 202 9.25 -13.55 -3.39
N ALA A 203 9.94 -13.41 -4.52
CA ALA A 203 11.35 -13.72 -4.60
C ALA A 203 12.18 -12.81 -3.66
N LYS A 204 13.17 -13.40 -2.99
CA LYS A 204 14.04 -12.67 -2.07
C LYS A 204 14.80 -11.53 -2.76
N GLU A 205 15.27 -11.81 -3.96
CA GLU A 205 16.00 -10.84 -4.79
C GLU A 205 15.13 -9.63 -5.16
N ALA A 206 13.85 -9.86 -5.49
CA ALA A 206 12.87 -8.79 -5.73
C ALA A 206 12.64 -7.93 -4.48
N TYR A 207 12.52 -8.56 -3.31
CA TYR A 207 12.41 -7.86 -2.04
C TYR A 207 13.67 -7.02 -1.73
N GLU A 208 14.86 -7.59 -1.90
CA GLU A 208 16.12 -6.91 -1.65
C GLU A 208 16.32 -5.67 -2.56
N LYS A 209 15.89 -5.74 -3.82
CA LYS A 209 15.87 -4.57 -4.73
C LYS A 209 14.99 -3.43 -4.22
N CYS A 210 13.95 -3.74 -3.45
CA CYS A 210 12.98 -2.76 -2.95
C CYS A 210 13.35 -2.18 -1.58
N LEU A 211 14.30 -2.75 -0.84
CA LEU A 211 14.60 -2.38 0.55
C LEU A 211 14.88 -0.89 0.72
N ILE A 212 15.62 -0.27 -0.18
CA ILE A 212 15.94 1.16 -0.09
C ILE A 212 14.67 2.03 -0.16
N ASP A 213 13.70 1.67 -1.00
CA ASP A 213 12.44 2.39 -1.11
C ASP A 213 11.50 2.05 0.06
N PHE A 214 11.52 0.80 0.51
CA PHE A 214 10.75 0.37 1.68
C PHE A 214 11.22 1.09 2.95
N ASP A 215 12.53 1.33 3.10
CA ASP A 215 13.09 2.10 4.21
C ASP A 215 12.70 3.58 4.17
N GLU A 216 12.42 4.14 2.99
CA GLU A 216 11.89 5.50 2.87
C GLU A 216 10.37 5.54 3.15
N MET A 217 9.59 4.62 2.55
CA MET A 217 8.12 4.59 2.67
C MET A 217 7.64 4.01 4.00
N GLY A 218 8.46 3.23 4.69
CA GLY A 218 8.03 2.44 5.83
C GLY A 218 8.95 2.52 7.03
N LYS A 219 8.36 2.26 8.17
CA LYS A 219 9.05 2.07 9.44
C LYS A 219 9.75 0.72 9.52
N GLN A 220 9.14 -0.28 8.90
CA GLN A 220 9.60 -1.66 8.90
C GLN A 220 9.00 -2.43 7.75
N SER A 221 9.78 -3.33 7.14
CA SER A 221 9.30 -4.31 6.16
C SER A 221 9.65 -5.72 6.59
N TRP A 222 8.84 -6.70 6.16
CA TRP A 222 9.08 -8.13 6.40
C TRP A 222 8.89 -8.90 5.12
N LEU A 223 9.78 -9.86 4.86
CA LEU A 223 9.59 -10.88 3.81
C LEU A 223 8.83 -12.07 4.42
N MET A 224 7.56 -12.25 4.02
CA MET A 224 6.62 -13.27 4.54
C MET A 224 6.79 -14.64 3.88
N GLY A 225 7.77 -14.77 3.00
CA GLY A 225 8.06 -16.00 2.26
C GLY A 225 7.94 -15.84 0.74
N PRO A 226 8.15 -16.92 -0.03
CA PRO A 226 8.19 -16.87 -1.48
C PRO A 226 6.81 -16.77 -2.14
N GLU A 227 5.75 -17.21 -1.46
CA GLU A 227 4.39 -17.26 -1.99
C GLU A 227 3.68 -15.91 -1.80
N CYS A 228 3.28 -15.24 -2.87
CA CYS A 228 2.67 -13.90 -2.82
C CYS A 228 1.43 -13.85 -1.91
N LYS A 229 0.68 -14.95 -1.81
CA LYS A 229 -0.47 -15.08 -0.92
C LYS A 229 -0.13 -14.82 0.56
N ASN A 230 1.09 -15.12 1.00
CA ASN A 230 1.46 -14.96 2.41
C ASN A 230 1.35 -13.50 2.87
N ALA A 231 1.73 -12.54 2.01
CA ALA A 231 1.59 -11.11 2.32
C ALA A 231 0.12 -10.65 2.32
N THR A 232 -0.66 -11.08 1.31
CA THR A 232 -2.07 -10.73 1.20
C THR A 232 -2.88 -11.34 2.34
N ASP A 233 -2.66 -12.60 2.70
CA ASP A 233 -3.36 -13.28 3.78
C ASP A 233 -2.99 -12.68 5.16
N ALA A 234 -1.71 -12.35 5.38
CA ALA A 234 -1.29 -11.61 6.57
C ALA A 234 -1.96 -10.22 6.65
N LYS A 235 -2.12 -9.53 5.51
CA LYS A 235 -2.87 -8.27 5.45
C LYS A 235 -4.35 -8.48 5.76
N MET A 236 -4.99 -9.55 5.28
CA MET A 236 -6.39 -9.87 5.60
C MET A 236 -6.57 -10.11 7.11
N ALA A 237 -5.65 -10.82 7.77
CA ALA A 237 -5.70 -11.01 9.22
C ALA A 237 -5.61 -9.67 9.98
N LEU A 238 -4.76 -8.73 9.53
CA LEU A 238 -4.71 -7.39 10.11
C LEU A 238 -6.01 -6.61 9.91
N GLN A 239 -6.68 -6.77 8.75
CA GLN A 239 -7.95 -6.08 8.48
C GLN A 239 -9.12 -6.66 9.32
N ILE A 240 -9.13 -7.96 9.58
CA ILE A 240 -10.07 -8.58 10.54
C ILE A 240 -9.87 -7.95 11.92
N MET A 241 -8.62 -7.83 12.38
CA MET A 241 -8.29 -7.27 13.68
C MET A 241 -8.68 -5.79 13.78
N MET A 242 -8.36 -4.99 12.76
CA MET A 242 -8.68 -3.56 12.73
C MET A 242 -10.19 -3.31 12.72
N GLY A 243 -10.91 -3.97 11.81
CA GLY A 243 -12.36 -3.83 11.70
C GLY A 243 -13.10 -4.36 12.92
N GLY A 244 -12.62 -5.48 13.47
CA GLY A 244 -13.17 -6.10 14.67
C GLY A 244 -13.02 -5.20 15.90
N GLN A 245 -11.86 -4.63 16.14
CA GLN A 245 -11.62 -3.73 17.26
C GLN A 245 -12.48 -2.46 17.18
N ALA A 246 -12.63 -1.87 16.00
CA ALA A 246 -13.48 -0.71 15.82
C ALA A 246 -14.96 -1.04 16.08
N ALA A 247 -15.43 -2.21 15.63
CA ALA A 247 -16.79 -2.65 15.86
C ALA A 247 -17.06 -2.94 17.34
N LEU A 248 -16.14 -3.62 18.01
CA LEU A 248 -16.25 -3.90 19.44
C LEU A 248 -16.30 -2.62 20.27
N LEU A 249 -15.46 -1.61 19.93
CA LEU A 249 -15.51 -0.32 20.60
C LEU A 249 -16.87 0.38 20.40
N ALA A 250 -17.38 0.41 19.15
CA ALA A 250 -18.69 0.98 18.86
C ALA A 250 -19.83 0.30 19.63
N GLU A 251 -19.76 -1.02 19.76
CA GLU A 251 -20.73 -1.83 20.53
C GLU A 251 -20.66 -1.52 22.02
N CYS A 252 -19.45 -1.42 22.60
CA CYS A 252 -19.28 -1.04 24.00
C CYS A 252 -19.78 0.37 24.29
N LEU A 253 -19.53 1.35 23.42
CA LEU A 253 -20.06 2.70 23.58
C LEU A 253 -21.59 2.71 23.51
N ALA A 254 -22.19 1.97 22.57
CA ALA A 254 -23.64 1.83 22.52
C ALA A 254 -24.19 1.17 23.80
N PHE A 255 -23.54 0.12 24.30
CA PHE A 255 -23.92 -0.52 25.55
C PHE A 255 -23.93 0.48 26.74
N CYS A 256 -22.89 1.31 26.86
CA CYS A 256 -22.83 2.39 27.85
C CYS A 256 -24.01 3.34 27.73
N GLU A 257 -24.28 3.83 26.50
CA GLU A 257 -25.42 4.73 26.24
C GLU A 257 -26.76 4.13 26.68
N TYR A 258 -27.02 2.86 26.30
CA TYR A 258 -28.29 2.19 26.63
C TYR A 258 -28.42 1.84 28.10
N THR A 259 -27.33 1.65 28.83
CA THR A 259 -27.33 1.37 30.28
C THR A 259 -27.27 2.62 31.15
N GLY A 260 -27.13 3.81 30.53
CA GLY A 260 -27.01 5.10 31.24
C GLY A 260 -25.61 5.36 31.82
N VAL A 261 -24.60 4.62 31.42
CA VAL A 261 -23.19 4.89 31.75
C VAL A 261 -22.67 6.03 30.86
N ASP A 262 -22.00 7.01 31.45
CA ASP A 262 -21.36 8.08 30.69
C ASP A 262 -20.23 7.48 29.81
N GLU A 263 -20.42 7.55 28.50
CA GLU A 263 -19.50 6.98 27.51
C GLU A 263 -18.09 7.60 27.61
N LYS A 264 -18.00 8.91 27.91
CA LYS A 264 -16.71 9.61 28.01
C LYS A 264 -15.94 9.17 29.26
N VAL A 265 -16.64 8.99 30.37
CA VAL A 265 -16.05 8.47 31.59
C VAL A 265 -15.59 7.02 31.39
N TRP A 266 -16.44 6.19 30.76
CA TRP A 266 -16.07 4.82 30.45
C TRP A 266 -14.85 4.74 29.52
N PHE A 267 -14.81 5.60 28.49
CA PHE A 267 -13.69 5.65 27.56
C PHE A 267 -12.38 6.12 28.23
N ASP A 268 -12.47 7.04 29.19
CA ASP A 268 -11.31 7.45 29.99
C ASP A 268 -10.77 6.30 30.85
N VAL A 269 -11.65 5.47 31.43
CA VAL A 269 -11.26 4.24 32.14
C VAL A 269 -10.54 3.27 31.17
N LEU A 270 -11.12 3.06 29.98
CA LEU A 270 -10.49 2.22 28.94
C LEU A 270 -9.12 2.77 28.54
N ASP A 271 -9.00 4.09 28.39
CA ASP A 271 -7.76 4.77 27.96
C ASP A 271 -6.62 4.61 28.97
N LYS A 272 -6.92 4.51 30.23
CA LYS A 272 -5.95 4.26 31.32
C LYS A 272 -5.65 2.79 31.54
N GLY A 273 -6.45 1.91 30.95
CA GLY A 273 -6.32 0.47 31.09
C GLY A 273 -5.41 -0.19 30.05
N VAL A 274 -5.13 -1.46 30.28
CA VAL A 274 -4.25 -2.28 29.40
C VAL A 274 -4.86 -2.61 28.04
N MET A 275 -6.16 -2.41 27.85
CA MET A 275 -6.87 -2.75 26.63
C MET A 275 -6.76 -1.66 25.55
N MET A 276 -6.37 -0.45 25.94
CA MET A 276 -6.24 0.67 25.01
C MET A 276 -5.00 0.50 24.11
N ASN A 277 -5.19 0.78 22.83
CA ASN A 277 -4.13 0.89 21.87
C ASN A 277 -4.30 2.13 20.96
N PRO A 278 -3.31 2.53 20.14
CA PRO A 278 -3.40 3.72 19.29
C PRO A 278 -4.58 3.72 18.31
N LEU A 279 -4.98 2.56 17.80
CA LEU A 279 -6.14 2.42 16.91
C LEU A 279 -7.44 2.76 17.66
N LEU A 280 -7.70 2.09 18.78
CA LEU A 280 -8.91 2.29 19.60
C LEU A 280 -9.03 3.74 20.06
N ARG A 281 -7.91 4.33 20.53
CA ARG A 281 -7.89 5.74 20.93
C ARG A 281 -8.26 6.67 19.77
N SER A 282 -7.66 6.45 18.61
CA SER A 282 -7.91 7.27 17.41
C SER A 282 -9.35 7.12 16.91
N VAL A 283 -9.85 5.89 16.83
CA VAL A 283 -11.21 5.61 16.35
C VAL A 283 -12.25 6.13 17.34
N GLY A 284 -12.09 5.89 18.65
CA GLY A 284 -13.01 6.34 19.70
C GLY A 284 -13.17 7.86 19.71
N ASN A 285 -12.05 8.59 19.65
CA ASN A 285 -12.10 10.06 19.57
C ASN A 285 -12.89 10.56 18.34
N ARG A 286 -12.81 9.83 17.19
CA ARG A 286 -13.60 10.18 16.00
C ARG A 286 -15.05 9.76 16.14
N MET A 287 -15.36 8.67 16.83
CA MET A 287 -16.73 8.28 17.15
C MET A 287 -17.43 9.38 17.95
N PHE A 288 -16.81 9.88 19.02
CA PHE A 288 -17.38 11.00 19.80
C PHE A 288 -17.56 12.25 18.97
N LYS A 289 -16.55 12.67 18.21
CA LYS A 289 -16.66 13.85 17.34
C LYS A 289 -17.78 13.73 16.31
N GLY A 290 -18.00 12.57 15.75
CA GLY A 290 -19.09 12.32 14.81
C GLY A 290 -20.47 12.43 15.48
N VAL A 291 -20.63 11.88 16.67
CA VAL A 291 -21.87 12.00 17.47
C VAL A 291 -22.14 13.48 17.83
N GLU A 292 -21.13 14.21 18.27
CA GLU A 292 -21.20 15.65 18.57
C GLU A 292 -21.54 16.49 17.33
N ASN A 293 -21.11 16.04 16.13
CA ASN A 293 -21.38 16.69 14.85
C ASN A 293 -22.63 16.12 14.14
N ASN A 294 -23.70 15.97 14.86
CA ASN A 294 -24.99 15.46 14.34
C ASN A 294 -24.85 14.14 13.54
N ARG A 295 -24.05 13.21 14.04
CA ARG A 295 -23.78 11.89 13.43
C ARG A 295 -23.25 11.98 11.99
N THR A 296 -22.32 12.89 11.77
CA THR A 296 -21.58 13.04 10.52
C THR A 296 -20.08 12.90 10.78
N TRP A 297 -19.39 12.18 9.88
CA TRP A 297 -17.95 11.93 9.97
C TRP A 297 -17.22 12.40 8.71
N PRO A 298 -17.18 13.75 8.46
CA PRO A 298 -16.77 14.30 7.16
C PRO A 298 -15.28 14.13 6.86
N GLN A 299 -14.46 13.88 7.87
CA GLN A 299 -13.01 13.82 7.71
C GLN A 299 -12.55 12.36 7.74
N THR A 300 -12.24 11.82 6.55
CA THR A 300 -11.89 10.42 6.38
C THR A 300 -10.38 10.22 6.44
N LEU A 301 -9.91 9.51 7.47
CA LEU A 301 -8.59 8.88 7.46
C LEU A 301 -8.64 7.54 6.73
N PHE A 302 -9.75 6.80 6.87
CA PHE A 302 -10.03 5.56 6.17
C PHE A 302 -11.54 5.43 5.98
N GLN A 303 -11.99 5.33 4.72
CA GLN A 303 -13.43 5.29 4.41
C GLN A 303 -14.06 3.97 4.86
N LEU A 304 -15.29 4.05 5.35
CA LEU A 304 -16.03 2.91 5.86
C LEU A 304 -16.18 1.79 4.81
N TYR A 305 -16.48 2.14 3.55
CA TYR A 305 -16.63 1.14 2.50
C TYR A 305 -15.33 0.38 2.19
N LEU A 306 -14.16 0.98 2.41
CA LEU A 306 -12.87 0.30 2.23
C LEU A 306 -12.66 -0.77 3.32
N GLN A 307 -12.97 -0.45 4.58
CA GLN A 307 -12.92 -1.45 5.65
C GLN A 307 -13.96 -2.56 5.44
N GLN A 308 -15.16 -2.21 4.97
CA GLN A 308 -16.18 -3.19 4.60
C GLN A 308 -15.68 -4.12 3.50
N LYS A 309 -15.07 -3.57 2.45
CA LYS A 309 -14.44 -4.33 1.34
C LYS A 309 -13.36 -5.27 1.88
N ASP A 310 -12.47 -4.78 2.74
CA ASP A 310 -11.36 -5.57 3.28
C ASP A 310 -11.85 -6.75 4.12
N LEU A 311 -12.88 -6.55 4.97
CA LEU A 311 -13.53 -7.63 5.71
C LEU A 311 -14.18 -8.66 4.79
N LYS A 312 -14.82 -8.20 3.70
CA LYS A 312 -15.42 -9.08 2.70
C LYS A 312 -14.34 -9.96 2.04
N LEU A 313 -13.23 -9.37 1.60
CA LEU A 313 -12.09 -10.11 1.01
C LEU A 313 -11.54 -11.15 2.01
N ALA A 314 -11.42 -10.78 3.29
CA ALA A 314 -10.96 -11.70 4.34
C ALA A 314 -11.90 -12.89 4.54
N ILE A 315 -13.22 -12.65 4.55
CA ILE A 315 -14.23 -13.71 4.67
C ILE A 315 -14.20 -14.63 3.45
N GLU A 316 -14.16 -14.08 2.25
CA GLU A 316 -14.06 -14.85 0.99
C GLU A 316 -12.76 -15.68 0.93
N THR A 317 -11.66 -15.16 1.45
CA THR A 317 -10.40 -15.89 1.57
C THR A 317 -10.53 -17.04 2.57
N ALA A 318 -11.13 -16.79 3.74
CA ALA A 318 -11.34 -17.79 4.77
C ALA A 318 -12.23 -18.96 4.29
N GLU A 319 -13.29 -18.66 3.53
CA GLU A 319 -14.16 -19.66 2.90
C GLU A 319 -13.37 -20.59 1.96
N LYS A 320 -12.49 -20.05 1.13
CA LYS A 320 -11.67 -20.84 0.18
C LYS A 320 -10.71 -21.82 0.88
N VAL A 321 -10.28 -21.49 2.09
CA VAL A 321 -9.36 -22.33 2.88
C VAL A 321 -10.08 -23.08 4.02
N HIS A 322 -11.40 -23.08 4.03
CA HIS A 322 -12.26 -23.71 5.05
C HIS A 322 -11.94 -23.27 6.49
N CYS A 323 -11.57 -21.98 6.65
CA CYS A 323 -11.36 -21.38 7.96
C CYS A 323 -12.62 -20.64 8.41
N GLU A 324 -13.13 -20.99 9.60
CA GLU A 324 -14.27 -20.28 10.16
C GLU A 324 -13.85 -18.92 10.74
N VAL A 325 -14.53 -17.85 10.34
CA VAL A 325 -14.30 -16.47 10.82
C VAL A 325 -15.62 -15.81 11.29
N PRO A 326 -16.32 -16.39 12.28
CA PRO A 326 -17.66 -15.94 12.69
C PRO A 326 -17.65 -14.50 13.21
N VAL A 327 -16.61 -14.08 13.92
CA VAL A 327 -16.47 -12.70 14.41
C VAL A 327 -16.36 -11.71 13.25
N ALA A 328 -15.51 -11.99 12.27
CA ALA A 328 -15.36 -11.13 11.08
C ALA A 328 -16.67 -11.02 10.29
N SER A 329 -17.41 -12.12 10.17
CA SER A 329 -18.72 -12.16 9.49
C SER A 329 -19.76 -11.30 10.21
N ALA A 330 -19.87 -11.39 11.52
CA ALA A 330 -20.77 -10.57 12.33
C ALA A 330 -20.39 -9.08 12.23
N VAL A 331 -19.11 -8.77 12.35
CA VAL A 331 -18.58 -7.41 12.22
C VAL A 331 -18.87 -6.84 10.84
N HIS A 332 -18.64 -7.60 9.77
CA HIS A 332 -18.93 -7.16 8.40
C HIS A 332 -20.38 -6.71 8.22
N GLN A 333 -21.36 -7.40 8.84
CA GLN A 333 -22.77 -6.99 8.79
C GLN A 333 -23.02 -5.61 9.43
N ARG A 334 -22.24 -5.22 10.44
CA ARG A 334 -22.32 -3.87 11.04
C ARG A 334 -21.82 -2.80 10.07
N TYR A 335 -20.74 -3.07 9.35
CA TYR A 335 -20.27 -2.18 8.27
C TYR A 335 -21.29 -2.05 7.13
N VAL A 336 -21.94 -3.15 6.73
CA VAL A 336 -23.05 -3.13 5.76
C VAL A 336 -24.20 -2.26 6.26
N LYS A 337 -24.59 -2.38 7.54
CA LYS A 337 -25.65 -1.55 8.16
C LYS A 337 -25.29 -0.06 8.11
N ALA A 338 -24.05 0.30 8.53
CA ALA A 338 -23.59 1.69 8.48
C ALA A 338 -23.55 2.24 7.03
N SER A 339 -23.09 1.44 6.07
CA SER A 339 -23.12 1.83 4.66
C SER A 339 -24.54 2.11 4.15
N ARG A 340 -25.53 1.29 4.54
CA ARG A 340 -26.94 1.49 4.18
C ARG A 340 -27.55 2.74 4.80
N LYS A 341 -27.03 3.18 5.96
CA LYS A 341 -27.41 4.45 6.59
C LYS A 341 -26.78 5.68 5.91
N GLY A 342 -25.94 5.51 4.89
CA GLY A 342 -25.33 6.60 4.10
C GLY A 342 -23.86 6.86 4.39
N HIS A 343 -23.25 6.17 5.34
CA HIS A 343 -21.89 6.44 5.82
C HIS A 343 -20.76 5.81 4.98
N ALA A 344 -21.07 5.19 3.83
CA ALA A 344 -20.08 4.44 3.02
C ALA A 344 -18.82 5.27 2.71
N ASN A 345 -18.97 6.54 2.39
CA ASN A 345 -17.88 7.45 2.02
C ASN A 345 -17.31 8.26 3.19
N GLU A 346 -17.84 8.09 4.38
CA GLU A 346 -17.37 8.73 5.60
C GLU A 346 -16.24 7.95 6.27
N ASP A 347 -15.64 8.50 7.32
CA ASP A 347 -14.64 7.80 8.11
C ASP A 347 -15.25 6.51 8.71
N PHE A 348 -14.48 5.44 8.80
CA PHE A 348 -14.98 4.17 9.34
C PHE A 348 -15.37 4.22 10.83
N ALA A 349 -15.04 5.29 11.55
CA ALA A 349 -15.59 5.59 12.87
C ALA A 349 -17.12 5.82 12.85
N SER A 350 -17.70 6.14 11.69
CA SER A 350 -19.17 6.20 11.48
C SER A 350 -19.87 4.87 11.71
N LEU A 351 -19.12 3.79 11.83
CA LEU A 351 -19.62 2.50 12.30
C LEU A 351 -20.38 2.59 13.64
N ARG A 352 -20.08 3.61 14.47
CA ARG A 352 -20.81 3.89 15.70
C ARG A 352 -22.32 3.99 15.45
N ASP A 353 -22.72 4.58 14.32
CA ASP A 353 -24.15 4.73 13.97
C ASP A 353 -24.86 3.41 13.63
N ALA A 354 -24.13 2.36 13.32
CA ALA A 354 -24.72 1.04 13.06
C ALA A 354 -25.33 0.38 14.32
N TYR A 355 -24.93 0.86 15.51
CA TYR A 355 -25.40 0.35 16.81
C TYR A 355 -26.51 1.20 17.40
N ASP A 356 -26.84 2.34 16.81
CA ASP A 356 -27.93 3.20 17.25
C ASP A 356 -29.22 2.86 16.47
N GLU A 357 -30.27 2.54 17.21
CA GLU A 357 -31.59 2.21 16.68
C GLU A 357 -32.65 3.32 16.87
N LYS A 358 -32.20 4.50 17.33
CA LYS A 358 -33.07 5.65 17.56
C LYS A 358 -33.32 6.44 16.28
#